data_ac0560f4daa3d38f40d16325db7ab720
#
_entry.id   ac0560f4daa3d38f40d16325db7ab720
#
_cell.length_a   1.000
_cell.length_b   1.000
_cell.length_c   1.000
_cell.angle_alpha   90.00
_cell.angle_beta   90.00
_cell.angle_gamma   90.00
#
_symmetry.space_group_name_H-M   'P 1'
#
loop_
_entity.id
_entity.type
_entity.pdbx_description
1 polymer ?
#
loop_
_entity_poly.entity_id
_entity_poly.type
_entity_poly.pdbx_seq_one_letter_code
_entity_poly.pdbx_strand_id
1 'polypeptide(L)'
;IVAFRDLVYGRETPYDDNGHGTHVCGILGGSGRASGGKYQGAAPGCRFVVVKILDRRGNGRKQDILAAIDWVCKERIRLNIRILNISVGTTEQEKTVDDLLVQAVERAWDDGITVVTAAGNLGPAPGSITAPGSSRKVITVGAGDLLEPRRGISGCGPTRDCVCKPDLVAPGKRLISCAPGRSRKEYVVKSGTSMAAPRV
;
A
#
# COMPACT_ATOMS: atom_id res chain seq x y z
N ILE A 1 -15.24 -6.02 5.24
CA ILE A 1 -14.78 -6.37 3.88
C ILE A 1 -16.04 -6.70 3.07
N VAL A 2 -16.25 -5.98 1.97
CA VAL A 2 -17.43 -6.17 1.08
C VAL A 2 -17.10 -7.02 -0.15
N ALA A 3 -15.82 -7.09 -0.53
CA ALA A 3 -15.31 -7.98 -1.56
C ALA A 3 -13.86 -8.39 -1.24
N PHE A 4 -13.50 -9.60 -1.67
CA PHE A 4 -12.17 -10.16 -1.50
C PHE A 4 -11.75 -10.88 -2.78
N ARG A 5 -10.50 -10.71 -3.18
CA ARG A 5 -9.89 -11.40 -4.31
C ARG A 5 -8.51 -11.90 -3.91
N ASP A 6 -8.26 -13.20 -4.04
CA ASP A 6 -6.95 -13.82 -3.82
C ASP A 6 -6.30 -14.17 -5.17
N LEU A 7 -5.20 -13.50 -5.50
CA LEU A 7 -4.44 -13.75 -6.73
C LEU A 7 -3.25 -14.69 -6.48
N VAL A 8 -3.01 -15.11 -5.23
CA VAL A 8 -1.89 -15.95 -4.85
C VAL A 8 -2.30 -17.44 -4.85
N TYR A 9 -3.40 -17.76 -4.19
CA TYR A 9 -3.86 -19.15 -3.99
C TYR A 9 -5.31 -19.37 -4.43
N GLY A 10 -6.01 -18.33 -4.91
CA GLY A 10 -7.38 -18.42 -5.44
C GLY A 10 -8.46 -18.70 -4.40
N ARG A 11 -8.22 -18.41 -3.11
CA ARG A 11 -9.23 -18.65 -2.06
C ARG A 11 -10.32 -17.57 -2.10
N GLU A 12 -11.55 -17.96 -1.81
CA GLU A 12 -12.71 -17.06 -1.85
C GLU A 12 -12.97 -16.35 -0.52
N THR A 13 -12.57 -16.94 0.61
CA THR A 13 -12.78 -16.37 1.94
C THR A 13 -11.59 -15.50 2.35
N PRO A 14 -11.83 -14.30 2.93
CA PRO A 14 -10.76 -13.44 3.42
C PRO A 14 -9.86 -14.11 4.45
N TYR A 15 -8.55 -14.03 4.23
CA TYR A 15 -7.52 -14.47 5.17
C TYR A 15 -6.24 -13.67 4.95
N ASP A 16 -5.36 -13.68 5.93
CA ASP A 16 -4.00 -13.12 5.82
C ASP A 16 -3.02 -14.04 6.56
N ASP A 17 -2.09 -14.62 5.83
CA ASP A 17 -1.06 -15.52 6.32
C ASP A 17 0.32 -14.85 6.48
N ASN A 18 0.42 -13.55 6.13
CA ASN A 18 1.60 -12.71 6.30
C ASN A 18 1.42 -11.62 7.37
N GLY A 19 0.26 -10.93 7.36
CA GLY A 19 -0.08 -9.87 8.29
C GLY A 19 0.27 -8.46 7.83
N HIS A 20 0.87 -8.27 6.65
CA HIS A 20 1.13 -6.94 6.11
C HIS A 20 -0.18 -6.25 5.70
N GLY A 21 -1.04 -6.94 4.94
CA GLY A 21 -2.32 -6.42 4.49
C GLY A 21 -3.27 -6.10 5.65
N THR A 22 -3.35 -6.97 6.65
CA THR A 22 -4.15 -6.73 7.87
C THR A 22 -3.68 -5.48 8.61
N HIS A 23 -2.36 -5.27 8.72
CA HIS A 23 -1.80 -4.09 9.36
C HIS A 23 -2.16 -2.81 8.60
N VAL A 24 -2.02 -2.81 7.27
CA VAL A 24 -2.39 -1.71 6.38
C VAL A 24 -3.89 -1.39 6.50
N CYS A 25 -4.76 -2.40 6.40
CA CYS A 25 -6.21 -2.22 6.56
C CYS A 25 -6.57 -1.65 7.94
N GLY A 26 -5.84 -2.05 8.99
CA GLY A 26 -6.03 -1.50 10.33
C GLY A 26 -5.70 -0.01 10.43
N ILE A 27 -4.64 0.45 9.73
CA ILE A 27 -4.29 1.88 9.66
C ILE A 27 -5.32 2.65 8.84
N LEU A 28 -5.80 2.10 7.72
CA LEU A 28 -6.83 2.71 6.89
C LEU A 28 -8.15 2.89 7.64
N GLY A 29 -8.71 1.81 8.16
CA GLY A 29 -10.08 1.85 8.66
C GLY A 29 -10.38 0.86 9.78
N GLY A 30 -9.38 0.51 10.58
CA GLY A 30 -9.59 -0.30 11.78
C GLY A 30 -10.55 0.39 12.74
N SER A 31 -11.53 -0.33 13.24
CA SER A 31 -12.53 0.21 14.18
C SER A 31 -11.96 0.50 15.57
N GLY A 32 -10.77 -0.01 15.89
CA GLY A 32 -10.19 0.08 17.23
C GLY A 32 -10.89 -0.76 18.30
N ARG A 33 -11.88 -1.57 17.93
CA ARG A 33 -12.75 -2.30 18.88
C ARG A 33 -11.95 -3.11 19.91
N ALA A 34 -10.95 -3.86 19.47
CA ALA A 34 -10.13 -4.69 20.35
C ALA A 34 -9.22 -3.89 21.30
N SER A 35 -9.07 -2.58 21.08
CA SER A 35 -8.28 -1.67 21.92
C SER A 35 -9.13 -0.63 22.67
N GLY A 36 -10.45 -0.83 22.74
CA GLY A 36 -11.33 0.17 23.34
C GLY A 36 -11.31 1.53 22.62
N GLY A 37 -11.06 1.54 21.30
CA GLY A 37 -11.00 2.75 20.49
C GLY A 37 -9.59 3.37 20.37
N LYS A 38 -8.59 2.85 21.10
CA LYS A 38 -7.25 3.46 21.14
C LYS A 38 -6.52 3.43 19.79
N TYR A 39 -6.66 2.35 19.04
CA TYR A 39 -5.96 2.14 17.76
C TYR A 39 -6.96 2.12 16.60
N GLN A 40 -7.66 3.23 16.40
CA GLN A 40 -8.52 3.43 15.24
C GLN A 40 -7.70 3.81 14.00
N GLY A 41 -8.19 3.40 12.82
CA GLY A 41 -7.67 3.83 11.54
C GLY A 41 -8.10 5.25 11.16
N ALA A 42 -7.57 5.74 10.04
CA ALA A 42 -7.88 7.09 9.52
C ALA A 42 -9.38 7.23 9.14
N ALA A 43 -9.99 6.15 8.62
CA ALA A 43 -11.38 6.12 8.17
C ALA A 43 -12.12 4.89 8.72
N PRO A 44 -12.45 4.83 10.03
CA PRO A 44 -12.96 3.62 10.69
C PRO A 44 -14.36 3.18 10.20
N GLY A 45 -15.07 4.04 9.49
CA GLY A 45 -16.36 3.73 8.85
C GLY A 45 -16.27 3.23 7.40
N CYS A 46 -15.07 3.13 6.81
CA CYS A 46 -14.92 2.75 5.42
C CYS A 46 -15.24 1.27 5.17
N ARG A 47 -15.64 0.96 3.92
CA ARG A 47 -15.83 -0.40 3.46
C ARG A 47 -14.61 -0.84 2.67
N PHE A 48 -14.17 -2.07 2.86
CA PHE A 48 -12.98 -2.60 2.22
C PHE A 48 -13.32 -3.52 1.05
N VAL A 49 -12.66 -3.27 -0.08
CA VAL A 49 -12.40 -4.24 -1.14
C VAL A 49 -10.94 -4.63 -1.01
N VAL A 50 -10.66 -5.90 -0.78
CA VAL A 50 -9.29 -6.37 -0.50
C VAL A 50 -8.83 -7.31 -1.60
N VAL A 51 -7.65 -7.02 -2.18
CA VAL A 51 -6.98 -7.91 -3.12
C VAL A 51 -5.69 -8.42 -2.49
N LYS A 52 -5.63 -9.74 -2.29
CA LYS A 52 -4.43 -10.41 -1.77
C LYS A 52 -3.46 -10.72 -2.91
N ILE A 53 -2.27 -10.13 -2.81
CA ILE A 53 -1.18 -10.27 -3.79
C ILE A 53 0.14 -10.75 -3.18
N LEU A 54 0.22 -10.84 -1.84
CA LEU A 54 1.41 -11.29 -1.13
C LEU A 54 1.21 -12.71 -0.59
N ASP A 55 2.23 -13.54 -0.74
CA ASP A 55 2.30 -14.86 -0.12
C ASP A 55 2.58 -14.78 1.40
N ARG A 56 2.68 -15.93 2.08
CA ARG A 56 2.97 -16.00 3.52
C ARG A 56 4.32 -15.40 3.94
N ARG A 57 5.26 -15.27 2.98
CA ARG A 57 6.58 -14.67 3.22
C ARG A 57 6.61 -13.17 2.93
N GLY A 58 5.51 -12.62 2.40
CA GLY A 58 5.40 -11.23 2.01
C GLY A 58 5.93 -10.93 0.61
N ASN A 59 6.17 -11.97 -0.21
CA ASN A 59 6.55 -11.81 -1.60
C ASN A 59 5.31 -11.70 -2.48
N GLY A 60 5.35 -10.82 -3.48
CA GLY A 60 4.32 -10.65 -4.50
C GLY A 60 4.93 -10.61 -5.89
N ARG A 61 4.21 -11.12 -6.89
CA ARG A 61 4.63 -11.02 -8.27
C ARG A 61 4.12 -9.71 -8.87
N LYS A 62 4.93 -9.03 -9.67
CA LYS A 62 4.55 -7.80 -10.36
C LYS A 62 3.29 -8.00 -11.23
N GLN A 63 3.14 -9.16 -11.84
CA GLN A 63 1.96 -9.55 -12.63
C GLN A 63 0.67 -9.61 -11.79
N ASP A 64 0.76 -10.05 -10.53
CA ASP A 64 -0.40 -10.09 -9.64
C ASP A 64 -0.84 -8.66 -9.24
N ILE A 65 0.12 -7.73 -9.11
CA ILE A 65 -0.20 -6.31 -8.88
C ILE A 65 -0.94 -5.72 -10.09
N LEU A 66 -0.46 -5.99 -11.31
CA LEU A 66 -1.12 -5.55 -12.55
C LEU A 66 -2.54 -6.12 -12.65
N ALA A 67 -2.70 -7.41 -12.41
CA ALA A 67 -4.00 -8.08 -12.42
C ALA A 67 -4.94 -7.55 -11.33
N ALA A 68 -4.41 -7.19 -10.16
CA ALA A 68 -5.16 -6.56 -9.07
C ALA A 68 -5.71 -5.19 -9.48
N ILE A 69 -4.87 -4.34 -10.06
CA ILE A 69 -5.28 -2.99 -10.51
C ILE A 69 -6.33 -3.11 -11.62
N ASP A 70 -6.12 -3.98 -12.61
CA ASP A 70 -7.08 -4.21 -13.69
C ASP A 70 -8.44 -4.68 -13.15
N TRP A 71 -8.44 -5.63 -12.21
CA TRP A 71 -9.67 -6.10 -11.57
C TRP A 71 -10.37 -4.97 -10.78
N VAL A 72 -9.63 -4.16 -10.04
CA VAL A 72 -10.18 -3.01 -9.30
C VAL A 72 -10.84 -2.02 -10.27
N CYS A 73 -10.20 -1.69 -11.40
CA CYS A 73 -10.76 -0.80 -12.42
C CYS A 73 -12.06 -1.36 -13.01
N LYS A 74 -12.12 -2.66 -13.32
CA LYS A 74 -13.31 -3.34 -13.82
C LYS A 74 -14.48 -3.31 -12.84
N GLU A 75 -14.18 -3.49 -11.57
CA GLU A 75 -15.19 -3.58 -10.49
C GLU A 75 -15.55 -2.23 -9.87
N ARG A 76 -14.88 -1.14 -10.26
CA ARG A 76 -14.98 0.15 -9.56
C ARG A 76 -16.40 0.69 -9.42
N ILE A 77 -17.20 0.57 -10.47
CA ILE A 77 -18.60 1.04 -10.44
C ILE A 77 -19.45 0.14 -9.56
N ARG A 78 -19.38 -1.19 -9.79
CA ARG A 78 -20.20 -2.17 -9.07
C ARG A 78 -19.94 -2.17 -7.56
N LEU A 79 -18.68 -2.02 -7.16
CA LEU A 79 -18.25 -2.01 -5.77
C LEU A 79 -18.11 -0.60 -5.18
N ASN A 80 -18.37 0.45 -5.98
CA ASN A 80 -18.19 1.85 -5.61
C ASN A 80 -16.79 2.14 -5.04
N ILE A 81 -15.75 1.69 -5.76
CA ILE A 81 -14.35 1.88 -5.37
C ILE A 81 -13.95 3.32 -5.71
N ARG A 82 -13.60 4.10 -4.69
CA ARG A 82 -13.22 5.51 -4.81
C ARG A 82 -11.72 5.74 -4.58
N ILE A 83 -11.13 4.91 -3.75
CA ILE A 83 -9.72 5.03 -3.32
C ILE A 83 -9.06 3.68 -3.48
N LEU A 84 -7.84 3.66 -4.03
CA LEU A 84 -6.96 2.50 -4.12
C LEU A 84 -5.66 2.79 -3.36
N ASN A 85 -5.44 2.07 -2.25
CA ASN A 85 -4.18 2.12 -1.54
C ASN A 85 -3.26 0.98 -1.98
N ILE A 86 -2.05 1.31 -2.43
CA ILE A 86 -1.01 0.35 -2.82
C ILE A 86 0.20 0.51 -1.89
N SER A 87 0.24 -0.30 -0.84
CA SER A 87 1.32 -0.30 0.15
C SER A 87 2.41 -1.34 -0.17
N VAL A 88 2.66 -1.56 -1.44
CA VAL A 88 3.73 -2.42 -1.96
C VAL A 88 4.48 -1.68 -3.06
N GLY A 89 5.74 -2.03 -3.26
CA GLY A 89 6.57 -1.46 -4.31
C GLY A 89 7.56 -2.50 -4.84
N THR A 90 8.17 -2.20 -5.99
CA THR A 90 9.18 -3.06 -6.59
C THR A 90 10.47 -3.00 -5.77
N THR A 91 11.11 -4.15 -5.56
CA THR A 91 12.43 -4.25 -4.93
C THR A 91 13.56 -4.19 -5.95
N GLU A 92 13.29 -4.61 -7.17
CA GLU A 92 14.20 -4.57 -8.31
C GLU A 92 13.64 -3.59 -9.33
N GLN A 93 14.48 -2.64 -9.77
CA GLN A 93 14.10 -1.64 -10.76
C GLN A 93 14.27 -2.21 -12.17
N GLU A 94 13.26 -2.90 -12.65
CA GLU A 94 13.18 -3.39 -14.02
C GLU A 94 12.31 -2.43 -14.84
N LYS A 95 12.95 -1.65 -15.71
CA LYS A 95 12.33 -0.54 -16.44
C LYS A 95 10.99 -0.90 -17.08
N THR A 96 10.95 -1.96 -17.86
CA THR A 96 9.75 -2.34 -18.65
C THR A 96 8.56 -2.66 -17.74
N VAL A 97 8.80 -3.39 -16.65
CA VAL A 97 7.72 -3.82 -15.75
C VAL A 97 7.29 -2.67 -14.82
N ASP A 98 8.25 -1.86 -14.39
CA ASP A 98 7.97 -0.66 -13.60
C ASP A 98 7.13 0.34 -14.41
N ASP A 99 7.41 0.53 -15.70
CA ASP A 99 6.63 1.36 -16.61
C ASP A 99 5.18 0.81 -16.77
N LEU A 100 4.99 -0.51 -16.83
CA LEU A 100 3.66 -1.13 -16.86
C LEU A 100 2.86 -0.89 -15.57
N LEU A 101 3.51 -0.96 -14.41
CA LEU A 101 2.86 -0.67 -13.12
C LEU A 101 2.47 0.81 -13.02
N VAL A 102 3.33 1.71 -13.49
CA VAL A 102 3.04 3.15 -13.57
C VAL A 102 1.83 3.39 -14.48
N GLN A 103 1.82 2.83 -15.69
CA GLN A 103 0.69 2.95 -16.62
C GLN A 103 -0.61 2.39 -16.02
N ALA A 104 -0.55 1.29 -15.28
CA ALA A 104 -1.73 0.69 -14.67
C ALA A 104 -2.36 1.60 -13.60
N VAL A 105 -1.56 2.21 -12.72
CA VAL A 105 -2.07 3.14 -11.71
C VAL A 105 -2.55 4.45 -12.32
N GLU A 106 -1.93 4.92 -13.41
CA GLU A 106 -2.37 6.10 -14.13
C GLU A 106 -3.72 5.90 -14.83
N ARG A 107 -3.95 4.70 -15.41
CA ARG A 107 -5.30 4.34 -15.92
C ARG A 107 -6.33 4.32 -14.79
N ALA A 108 -6.00 3.74 -13.62
CA ALA A 108 -6.92 3.75 -12.48
C ALA A 108 -7.27 5.18 -12.03
N TRP A 109 -6.28 6.08 -12.06
CA TRP A 109 -6.48 7.51 -11.78
C TRP A 109 -7.40 8.17 -12.83
N ASP A 110 -7.13 7.95 -14.11
CA ASP A 110 -7.94 8.48 -15.23
C ASP A 110 -9.37 7.93 -15.20
N ASP A 111 -9.56 6.73 -14.71
CA ASP A 111 -10.86 6.09 -14.43
C ASP A 111 -11.59 6.68 -13.21
N GLY A 112 -11.03 7.68 -12.54
CA GLY A 112 -11.63 8.39 -11.41
C GLY A 112 -11.40 7.74 -10.04
N ILE A 113 -10.43 6.84 -9.92
CA ILE A 113 -10.01 6.26 -8.62
C ILE A 113 -8.86 7.12 -8.06
N THR A 114 -9.00 7.64 -6.86
CA THR A 114 -7.87 8.25 -6.16
C THR A 114 -6.87 7.17 -5.77
N VAL A 115 -5.66 7.22 -6.33
CA VAL A 115 -4.63 6.21 -6.06
C VAL A 115 -3.58 6.77 -5.12
N VAL A 116 -3.35 6.08 -4.01
CA VAL A 116 -2.32 6.39 -3.00
C VAL A 116 -1.30 5.26 -2.96
N THR A 117 -0.03 5.58 -3.12
CA THR A 117 1.06 4.60 -3.16
C THR A 117 2.14 4.89 -2.13
N ALA A 118 2.81 3.85 -1.65
CA ALA A 118 4.01 3.98 -0.84
C ALA A 118 5.21 4.40 -1.71
N ALA A 119 6.09 5.26 -1.18
CA ALA A 119 7.31 5.72 -1.86
C ALA A 119 8.36 4.61 -2.02
N GLY A 120 8.22 3.51 -1.28
CA GLY A 120 9.22 2.44 -1.19
C GLY A 120 10.19 2.61 -0.02
N ASN A 121 10.95 1.56 0.26
CA ASN A 121 11.85 1.47 1.42
C ASN A 121 13.31 1.27 1.00
N LEU A 122 13.70 1.75 -0.18
CA LEU A 122 15.06 1.68 -0.72
C LEU A 122 15.87 2.96 -0.47
N GLY A 123 15.30 3.92 0.29
CA GLY A 123 15.97 5.16 0.67
C GLY A 123 17.11 4.95 1.67
N PRO A 124 17.76 6.02 2.11
CA PRO A 124 17.40 7.44 1.90
C PRO A 124 18.02 8.10 0.65
N ALA A 125 18.75 7.35 -0.16
CA ALA A 125 19.43 7.91 -1.33
C ALA A 125 18.43 8.53 -2.33
N PRO A 126 18.79 9.65 -3.02
CA PRO A 126 18.02 10.16 -4.14
C PRO A 126 17.80 9.11 -5.21
N GLY A 127 16.66 9.14 -5.90
CA GLY A 127 16.33 8.17 -6.94
C GLY A 127 15.80 6.82 -6.42
N SER A 128 15.50 6.72 -5.14
CA SER A 128 15.05 5.46 -4.49
C SER A 128 13.53 5.28 -4.41
N ILE A 129 12.76 6.13 -5.10
CA ILE A 129 11.31 5.92 -5.26
C ILE A 129 11.08 4.65 -6.09
N THR A 130 10.21 3.77 -5.63
CA THR A 130 9.88 2.51 -6.32
C THR A 130 8.55 2.62 -7.07
N ALA A 131 8.39 1.85 -8.14
CA ALA A 131 7.12 1.74 -8.84
C ALA A 131 6.08 1.01 -7.96
N PRO A 132 4.79 1.41 -8.04
CA PRO A 132 4.23 2.44 -8.92
C PRO A 132 4.29 3.88 -8.37
N GLY A 133 4.94 4.13 -7.22
CA GLY A 133 5.06 5.45 -6.60
C GLY A 133 5.85 6.48 -7.43
N SER A 134 6.52 6.05 -8.51
CA SER A 134 7.20 6.95 -9.45
C SER A 134 6.27 7.65 -10.43
N SER A 135 4.98 7.28 -10.51
CA SER A 135 4.00 7.94 -11.38
C SER A 135 3.80 9.42 -11.06
N ARG A 136 3.65 10.23 -12.10
CA ARG A 136 3.35 11.67 -11.97
C ARG A 136 1.95 11.96 -11.43
N LYS A 137 0.98 11.06 -11.69
CA LYS A 137 -0.44 11.30 -11.43
C LYS A 137 -0.88 10.92 -10.02
N VAL A 138 -0.33 9.83 -9.47
CA VAL A 138 -0.80 9.26 -8.21
C VAL A 138 -0.18 9.95 -6.99
N ILE A 139 -0.84 9.85 -5.85
CA ILE A 139 -0.33 10.39 -4.58
C ILE A 139 0.70 9.40 -4.02
N THR A 140 1.96 9.81 -4.00
CA THR A 140 3.06 9.02 -3.45
C THR A 140 3.42 9.50 -2.05
N VAL A 141 3.41 8.59 -1.09
CA VAL A 141 3.58 8.91 0.34
C VAL A 141 4.89 8.35 0.87
N GLY A 142 5.74 9.23 1.35
CA GLY A 142 6.95 8.91 2.11
C GLY A 142 6.67 8.75 3.61
N ALA A 143 7.60 8.15 4.33
CA ALA A 143 7.55 8.09 5.78
C ALA A 143 8.47 9.18 6.37
N GLY A 144 7.88 10.29 6.86
CA GLY A 144 8.61 11.47 7.31
C GLY A 144 9.56 11.21 8.47
N ASP A 145 9.20 10.28 9.35
CA ASP A 145 9.99 9.82 10.49
C ASP A 145 11.01 8.71 10.14
N LEU A 146 11.12 8.37 8.85
CA LEU A 146 12.09 7.42 8.27
C LEU A 146 12.92 8.05 7.15
N LEU A 147 13.02 9.38 7.11
CA LEU A 147 13.79 10.17 6.13
C LEU A 147 15.20 10.55 6.61
N GLU A 148 15.68 10.00 7.73
CA GLU A 148 17.02 10.33 8.27
C GLU A 148 18.11 10.08 7.23
N PRO A 149 19.04 11.06 6.97
CA PRO A 149 19.99 11.00 5.85
C PRO A 149 20.92 9.78 5.85
N ARG A 150 21.17 9.16 7.00
CA ARG A 150 22.09 8.02 7.13
C ARG A 150 21.43 6.71 7.51
N ARG A 151 20.22 6.73 8.06
CA ARG A 151 19.52 5.56 8.61
C ARG A 151 18.07 5.46 8.16
N GLY A 152 17.62 6.41 7.36
CA GLY A 152 16.29 6.40 6.81
C GLY A 152 16.14 5.31 5.75
N ILE A 153 14.90 4.85 5.58
CA ILE A 153 14.56 3.86 4.56
C ILE A 153 13.52 4.38 3.57
N SER A 154 12.86 5.52 3.88
CA SER A 154 11.84 6.09 2.98
C SER A 154 12.44 6.45 1.63
N GLY A 155 11.78 6.02 0.57
CA GLY A 155 12.16 6.40 -0.79
C GLY A 155 12.15 7.91 -0.98
N CYS A 156 13.17 8.43 -1.69
CA CYS A 156 13.40 9.84 -2.00
C CYS A 156 13.59 10.03 -3.50
N GLY A 157 12.99 11.11 -4.01
CA GLY A 157 13.18 11.57 -5.40
C GLY A 157 14.51 12.34 -5.62
N PRO A 158 14.66 12.90 -6.83
CA PRO A 158 13.74 12.78 -7.95
C PRO A 158 13.66 11.36 -8.49
N THR A 159 12.56 11.03 -9.20
CA THR A 159 12.49 9.77 -9.94
C THR A 159 13.43 9.78 -11.13
N ARG A 160 13.61 8.64 -11.79
CA ARG A 160 14.40 8.53 -13.01
C ARG A 160 13.96 9.53 -14.11
N ASP A 161 12.65 9.82 -14.17
CA ASP A 161 12.08 10.77 -15.12
C ASP A 161 12.01 12.20 -14.58
N CYS A 162 12.86 12.52 -13.60
CA CYS A 162 12.98 13.82 -12.97
C CYS A 162 11.68 14.35 -12.35
N VAL A 163 10.84 13.47 -11.82
CA VAL A 163 9.63 13.84 -11.07
C VAL A 163 10.00 14.02 -9.61
N CYS A 164 9.58 15.14 -9.01
CA CYS A 164 9.69 15.32 -7.56
C CYS A 164 8.72 14.40 -6.84
N LYS A 165 9.23 13.44 -6.08
CA LYS A 165 8.48 12.51 -5.24
C LYS A 165 9.22 12.27 -3.92
N PRO A 166 8.56 11.91 -2.82
CA PRO A 166 7.12 11.71 -2.68
C PRO A 166 6.36 13.06 -2.73
N ASP A 167 5.06 13.02 -2.99
CA ASP A 167 4.20 14.24 -2.99
C ASP A 167 4.00 14.78 -1.58
N LEU A 168 3.94 13.88 -0.61
CA LEU A 168 3.81 14.21 0.80
C LEU A 168 4.42 13.12 1.69
N VAL A 169 4.50 13.40 2.98
CA VAL A 169 4.97 12.44 3.98
C VAL A 169 3.96 12.29 5.11
N ALA A 170 3.90 11.08 5.66
CA ALA A 170 3.13 10.76 6.86
C ALA A 170 3.98 9.95 7.84
N PRO A 171 3.60 9.84 9.12
CA PRO A 171 4.28 8.96 10.05
C PRO A 171 4.28 7.50 9.57
N GLY A 172 5.44 6.85 9.58
CA GLY A 172 5.62 5.46 9.14
C GLY A 172 6.44 4.61 10.12
N LYS A 173 6.99 5.19 11.21
CA LYS A 173 7.87 4.51 12.16
C LYS A 173 7.08 3.99 13.37
N ARG A 174 7.23 2.68 13.65
CA ARG A 174 6.66 2.03 14.83
C ARG A 174 5.15 2.20 15.00
N LEU A 175 4.40 2.12 13.89
CA LEU A 175 2.94 2.21 13.93
C LEU A 175 2.33 0.93 14.49
N ILE A 176 1.40 1.09 15.42
CA ILE A 176 0.61 0.00 16.01
C ILE A 176 -0.65 -0.17 15.19
N SER A 177 -0.91 -1.38 14.71
CA SER A 177 -2.14 -1.69 13.96
C SER A 177 -2.48 -3.17 14.06
N CYS A 178 -3.59 -3.57 13.44
CA CYS A 178 -4.16 -4.91 13.55
C CYS A 178 -3.19 -6.02 13.15
N ALA A 179 -3.21 -7.11 13.91
CA ALA A 179 -2.55 -8.37 13.60
C ALA A 179 -3.55 -9.37 12.97
N PRO A 180 -3.09 -10.38 12.17
CA PRO A 180 -3.97 -11.41 11.65
C PRO A 180 -4.62 -12.22 12.78
N GLY A 181 -5.89 -12.61 12.61
CA GLY A 181 -6.74 -13.19 13.65
C GLY A 181 -6.31 -14.52 14.28
N ARG A 182 -5.19 -15.11 13.84
CA ARG A 182 -4.56 -16.27 14.50
C ARG A 182 -3.42 -15.88 15.44
N SER A 183 -3.09 -14.60 15.55
CA SER A 183 -2.11 -14.10 16.50
C SER A 183 -2.74 -14.04 17.89
N ARG A 184 -1.96 -14.40 18.94
CA ARG A 184 -2.34 -14.13 20.34
C ARG A 184 -2.35 -12.62 20.65
N LYS A 185 -1.75 -11.81 19.76
CA LYS A 185 -1.72 -10.35 19.84
C LYS A 185 -2.67 -9.78 18.81
N GLU A 186 -3.61 -8.96 19.26
CA GLU A 186 -4.57 -8.29 18.38
C GLU A 186 -3.94 -7.14 17.58
N TYR A 187 -2.80 -6.62 18.06
CA TYR A 187 -2.03 -5.54 17.47
C TYR A 187 -0.54 -5.86 17.39
N VAL A 188 0.12 -5.35 16.35
CA VAL A 188 1.56 -5.43 16.14
C VAL A 188 2.12 -4.10 15.70
N VAL A 189 3.43 -3.90 15.92
CA VAL A 189 4.17 -2.71 15.50
C VAL A 189 4.87 -3.01 14.19
N LYS A 190 4.68 -2.16 13.18
CA LYS A 190 5.46 -2.20 11.92
C LYS A 190 5.97 -0.81 11.57
N SER A 191 6.98 -0.76 10.67
CA SER A 191 7.55 0.47 10.14
C SER A 191 7.73 0.36 8.64
N GLY A 192 7.64 1.49 7.92
CA GLY A 192 7.82 1.58 6.48
C GLY A 192 6.87 2.56 5.83
N THR A 193 7.14 2.91 4.59
CA THR A 193 6.25 3.75 3.78
C THR A 193 4.89 3.08 3.53
N SER A 194 4.85 1.74 3.57
CA SER A 194 3.60 0.96 3.54
C SER A 194 2.65 1.27 4.70
N MET A 195 3.16 1.80 5.82
CA MET A 195 2.38 2.22 6.99
C MET A 195 2.04 3.71 6.92
N ALA A 196 2.81 4.50 6.19
CA ALA A 196 2.55 5.91 5.95
C ALA A 196 1.42 6.13 4.92
N ALA A 197 1.45 5.43 3.79
CA ALA A 197 0.46 5.56 2.71
C ALA A 197 -1.01 5.42 3.19
N PRO A 198 -1.39 4.43 4.01
CA PRO A 198 -2.77 4.27 4.45
C PRO A 198 -3.25 5.32 5.46
N ARG A 199 -2.44 6.30 5.82
CA ARG A 199 -2.84 7.44 6.68
C ARG A 199 -3.32 8.64 5.88
N VAL A 200 -3.06 8.65 4.60
CA VAL A 200 -3.43 9.66 3.62
C VAL A 200 -4.73 9.31 2.93
#